data_b84a0fb369a4a0903e2c1733d129b3f0
#
_entry.id   b84a0fb369a4a0903e2c1733d129b3f0
#
_cell.length_a   1.000
_cell.length_b   1.000
_cell.length_c   1.000
_cell.angle_alpha   90.00
_cell.angle_beta   90.00
_cell.angle_gamma   90.00
#
_symmetry.space_group_name_H-M   'P 1'
#
loop_
_entity.id
_entity.type
_entity.pdbx_description
1 polymer ?
#
loop_
_entity_poly.entity_id
_entity_poly.type
_entity_poly.pdbx_seq_one_letter_code
_entity_poly.pdbx_strand_id
1 'polypeptide(L)'
;GEETVEADTTTLSVIEVPKNIDMTLSADFKKILFQKMELDNVTGKLIVADGAVRMTPLSLNAFGGAMVANGIYSTAESVVRPMVNFDLDIQKASFEKTFEQLDMIQKIVPIFAKTGGTYSVKVDLKSALDSQMSPDLSSLTADGVIQSNDIQLQNIEVFSQLATLLKNDKLKNIEAKDLKISFTIKDGKVKTSPFDMKLGNITMNLSGVTGLDQTIDYRAKINIPGAGALSNVSATIGGTFSKPSIKLNTDEVVKNAVTNVIASEVLGVDAEDIEAQKAAIRKQAEEAGNKLIATAKSESEKLISK
;
A
#
# COMPACT_ATOMS: atom_id res chain seq x y z
N GLY A 1 -12.69 -14.65 44.42
CA GLY A 1 -11.34 -14.91 43.92
C GLY A 1 -11.29 -14.47 42.50
N GLU A 2 -10.54 -13.41 42.20
CA GLU A 2 -10.21 -13.01 40.85
C GLU A 2 -9.21 -14.03 40.28
N GLU A 3 -9.65 -14.86 39.38
CA GLU A 3 -8.72 -15.68 38.57
C GLU A 3 -8.03 -14.74 37.55
N THR A 4 -6.79 -14.39 37.87
CA THR A 4 -5.88 -13.83 36.89
C THR A 4 -5.59 -14.92 35.85
N VAL A 5 -6.20 -14.81 34.69
CA VAL A 5 -5.83 -15.60 33.51
C VAL A 5 -4.45 -15.12 33.09
N GLU A 6 -3.40 -15.87 33.43
CA GLU A 6 -2.08 -15.70 32.88
C GLU A 6 -2.22 -15.89 31.36
N ALA A 7 -1.76 -14.91 30.59
CA ALA A 7 -1.68 -15.03 29.13
C ALA A 7 -0.73 -16.18 28.80
N ASP A 8 -1.30 -17.31 28.42
CA ASP A 8 -0.55 -18.47 27.98
C ASP A 8 0.15 -18.13 26.65
N THR A 9 1.45 -17.88 26.70
CA THR A 9 2.32 -17.66 25.54
C THR A 9 2.64 -18.98 24.84
N THR A 10 1.65 -19.84 24.63
CA THR A 10 1.83 -21.02 23.80
C THR A 10 2.10 -20.58 22.37
N THR A 11 3.30 -20.88 21.90
CA THR A 11 3.63 -20.77 20.46
C THR A 11 2.59 -21.58 19.68
N LEU A 12 1.84 -20.92 18.81
CA LEU A 12 0.88 -21.59 17.94
C LEU A 12 1.62 -22.69 17.17
N SER A 13 1.10 -23.89 17.26
CA SER A 13 1.53 -25.00 16.41
C SER A 13 0.46 -25.27 15.37
N VAL A 14 0.86 -25.90 14.28
CA VAL A 14 -0.06 -26.31 13.23
C VAL A 14 -1.19 -27.15 13.83
N ILE A 15 -2.43 -26.79 13.51
CA ILE A 15 -3.63 -27.52 13.91
C ILE A 15 -3.90 -28.58 12.83
N GLU A 16 -3.54 -29.83 13.09
CA GLU A 16 -3.87 -30.93 12.19
C GLU A 16 -5.37 -31.17 12.15
N VAL A 17 -5.94 -31.24 10.97
CA VAL A 17 -7.35 -31.60 10.76
C VAL A 17 -7.43 -33.10 10.45
N PRO A 18 -8.12 -33.91 11.27
CA PRO A 18 -8.25 -35.34 11.03
C PRO A 18 -9.01 -35.64 9.73
N LYS A 19 -8.56 -36.65 8.97
CA LYS A 19 -9.19 -37.04 7.70
C LYS A 19 -10.44 -37.92 7.88
N ASN A 20 -10.60 -38.51 9.04
CA ASN A 20 -11.66 -39.49 9.35
C ASN A 20 -12.84 -38.83 10.11
N ILE A 21 -12.92 -37.52 10.13
CA ILE A 21 -14.01 -36.75 10.73
C ILE A 21 -14.82 -36.10 9.63
N ASP A 22 -16.13 -36.14 9.79
CA ASP A 22 -17.09 -35.39 9.00
C ASP A 22 -18.11 -34.77 9.95
N MET A 23 -17.99 -33.44 10.15
CA MET A 23 -18.86 -32.72 11.06
C MET A 23 -19.13 -31.31 10.58
N THR A 24 -20.30 -30.82 10.92
CA THR A 24 -20.66 -29.40 10.77
C THR A 24 -20.82 -28.77 12.13
N LEU A 25 -20.10 -27.66 12.37
CA LEU A 25 -20.16 -26.89 13.59
C LEU A 25 -20.77 -25.52 13.31
N SER A 26 -21.65 -25.06 14.22
CA SER A 26 -22.07 -23.67 14.25
C SER A 26 -21.11 -22.90 15.14
N ALA A 27 -20.53 -21.85 14.62
CA ALA A 27 -19.69 -20.92 15.37
C ALA A 27 -20.57 -19.80 15.94
N ASP A 28 -20.44 -19.55 17.23
CA ASP A 28 -21.05 -18.41 17.94
C ASP A 28 -20.14 -18.06 19.13
N PHE A 29 -19.12 -17.25 18.85
CA PHE A 29 -18.12 -16.86 19.84
C PHE A 29 -18.14 -15.35 20.03
N LYS A 30 -18.24 -14.90 21.28
CA LYS A 30 -18.16 -13.47 21.61
C LYS A 30 -16.79 -12.89 21.29
N LYS A 31 -15.72 -13.63 21.59
CA LYS A 31 -14.34 -13.22 21.36
C LYS A 31 -13.45 -14.45 21.14
N ILE A 32 -12.57 -14.33 20.13
CA ILE A 32 -11.47 -15.27 19.89
C ILE A 32 -10.19 -14.44 19.86
N LEU A 33 -9.17 -14.89 20.56
CA LEU A 33 -7.82 -14.36 20.46
C LEU A 33 -7.00 -15.30 19.54
N PHE A 34 -6.50 -14.77 18.44
CA PHE A 34 -5.66 -15.53 17.52
C PHE A 34 -4.40 -14.73 17.19
N GLN A 35 -3.25 -15.19 17.69
CA GLN A 35 -2.01 -14.41 17.68
C GLN A 35 -2.22 -13.05 18.37
N LYS A 36 -2.01 -11.94 17.63
CA LYS A 36 -2.28 -10.57 18.10
C LYS A 36 -3.67 -10.06 17.74
N MET A 37 -4.46 -10.86 17.01
CA MET A 37 -5.78 -10.46 16.53
C MET A 37 -6.84 -10.72 17.58
N GLU A 38 -7.68 -9.73 17.79
CA GLU A 38 -8.95 -9.89 18.51
C GLU A 38 -10.07 -10.02 17.47
N LEU A 39 -10.75 -11.16 17.50
CA LEU A 39 -11.89 -11.47 16.63
C LEU A 39 -13.14 -11.48 17.49
N ASP A 40 -14.02 -10.50 17.30
CA ASP A 40 -15.23 -10.36 18.11
C ASP A 40 -16.48 -10.78 17.32
N ASN A 41 -17.50 -11.31 18.04
CA ASN A 41 -18.80 -11.68 17.49
C ASN A 41 -18.69 -12.63 16.30
N VAL A 42 -17.88 -13.67 16.42
CA VAL A 42 -17.64 -14.65 15.36
C VAL A 42 -18.83 -15.57 15.23
N THR A 43 -19.55 -15.49 14.12
CA THR A 43 -20.73 -16.31 13.81
C THR A 43 -20.61 -16.94 12.44
N GLY A 44 -21.17 -18.16 12.27
CA GLY A 44 -21.20 -18.83 10.98
C GLY A 44 -21.13 -20.35 11.10
N LYS A 45 -20.65 -21.02 10.06
CA LYS A 45 -20.53 -22.46 9.99
C LYS A 45 -19.14 -22.91 9.61
N LEU A 46 -18.69 -23.97 10.25
CA LEU A 46 -17.45 -24.67 9.94
C LEU A 46 -17.81 -26.10 9.55
N ILE A 47 -17.31 -26.55 8.40
CA ILE A 47 -17.42 -27.94 7.94
C ILE A 47 -16.03 -28.56 8.03
N VAL A 48 -15.87 -29.56 8.87
CA VAL A 48 -14.62 -30.31 9.07
C VAL A 48 -14.77 -31.64 8.38
N ALA A 49 -14.04 -31.83 7.29
CA ALA A 49 -14.03 -33.10 6.54
C ALA A 49 -12.72 -33.24 5.74
N ASP A 50 -12.29 -34.45 5.48
CA ASP A 50 -11.17 -34.80 4.58
C ASP A 50 -9.86 -34.07 4.89
N GLY A 51 -9.54 -33.83 6.16
CA GLY A 51 -8.34 -33.09 6.55
C GLY A 51 -8.41 -31.59 6.31
N ALA A 52 -9.61 -31.01 6.21
CA ALA A 52 -9.81 -29.60 5.96
C ALA A 52 -10.96 -29.01 6.81
N VAL A 53 -10.85 -27.73 7.09
CA VAL A 53 -11.92 -26.90 7.69
C VAL A 53 -12.37 -25.89 6.67
N ARG A 54 -13.63 -25.97 6.25
CA ARG A 54 -14.31 -24.99 5.39
C ARG A 54 -15.12 -24.02 6.23
N MET A 55 -14.96 -22.74 5.96
CA MET A 55 -15.68 -21.64 6.59
C MET A 55 -16.72 -21.09 5.61
N THR A 56 -18.04 -21.06 6.01
CA THR A 56 -19.13 -20.69 5.07
C THR A 56 -20.27 -19.98 5.77
N PRO A 57 -20.53 -18.71 5.49
CA PRO A 57 -19.56 -17.64 5.70
C PRO A 57 -19.33 -17.43 7.19
N LEU A 58 -18.17 -16.99 7.60
CA LEU A 58 -17.93 -16.47 8.94
C LEU A 58 -18.08 -14.95 8.92
N SER A 59 -18.96 -14.43 9.76
CA SER A 59 -19.10 -13.00 10.03
C SER A 59 -18.47 -12.69 11.38
N LEU A 60 -17.66 -11.65 11.44
CA LEU A 60 -16.93 -11.26 12.64
C LEU A 60 -16.54 -9.78 12.60
N ASN A 61 -16.06 -9.25 13.73
CA ASN A 61 -15.39 -7.96 13.78
C ASN A 61 -13.90 -8.17 14.01
N ALA A 62 -13.06 -7.46 13.23
CA ALA A 62 -11.61 -7.44 13.36
C ALA A 62 -11.06 -6.09 12.94
N PHE A 63 -9.91 -5.70 13.50
CA PHE A 63 -9.21 -4.45 13.19
C PHE A 63 -10.07 -3.18 13.33
N GLY A 64 -11.12 -3.25 14.16
CA GLY A 64 -12.09 -2.16 14.35
C GLY A 64 -13.18 -2.06 13.28
N GLY A 65 -13.23 -2.99 12.34
CA GLY A 65 -14.23 -3.07 11.28
C GLY A 65 -15.00 -4.40 11.31
N ALA A 66 -15.90 -4.58 10.33
CA ALA A 66 -16.63 -5.82 10.09
C ALA A 66 -15.91 -6.65 9.02
N MET A 67 -15.96 -7.97 9.16
CA MET A 67 -15.36 -8.91 8.20
C MET A 67 -16.32 -10.07 7.91
N VAL A 68 -16.38 -10.45 6.66
CA VAL A 68 -16.95 -11.72 6.22
C VAL A 68 -15.84 -12.53 5.57
N ALA A 69 -15.64 -13.76 6.05
CA ALA A 69 -14.63 -14.68 5.56
C ALA A 69 -15.28 -15.95 5.04
N ASN A 70 -14.98 -16.31 3.81
CA ASN A 70 -15.21 -17.62 3.23
C ASN A 70 -13.88 -18.26 2.95
N GLY A 71 -13.76 -19.58 3.08
CA GLY A 71 -12.50 -20.18 2.72
C GLY A 71 -12.27 -21.56 3.29
N ILE A 72 -11.03 -21.98 3.17
CA ILE A 72 -10.61 -23.33 3.58
C ILE A 72 -9.21 -23.23 4.22
N TYR A 73 -9.05 -23.93 5.33
CA TYR A 73 -7.78 -24.32 5.89
C TYR A 73 -7.63 -25.83 5.71
N SER A 74 -6.50 -26.31 5.18
CA SER A 74 -6.31 -27.72 4.86
C SER A 74 -4.92 -28.23 5.26
N THR A 75 -4.91 -29.35 5.97
CA THR A 75 -3.74 -30.17 6.25
C THR A 75 -3.76 -31.50 5.47
N ALA A 76 -4.70 -31.66 4.53
CA ALA A 76 -4.91 -32.90 3.79
C ALA A 76 -3.68 -33.35 3.00
N GLU A 77 -2.93 -32.43 2.40
CA GLU A 77 -1.71 -32.73 1.65
C GLU A 77 -0.46 -32.71 2.53
N SER A 78 -0.40 -31.79 3.51
CA SER A 78 0.76 -31.63 4.39
C SER A 78 0.36 -31.02 5.72
N VAL A 79 0.70 -31.70 6.82
CA VAL A 79 0.53 -31.18 8.18
C VAL A 79 1.57 -30.11 8.49
N VAL A 80 2.80 -30.26 8.00
CA VAL A 80 3.89 -29.32 8.28
C VAL A 80 3.82 -28.05 7.43
N ARG A 81 3.01 -28.05 6.37
CA ARG A 81 2.80 -26.92 5.48
C ARG A 81 1.34 -26.84 5.06
N PRO A 82 0.44 -26.46 5.99
CA PRO A 82 -0.97 -26.31 5.69
C PRO A 82 -1.22 -25.28 4.61
N MET A 83 -2.34 -25.40 3.92
CA MET A 83 -2.77 -24.47 2.89
C MET A 83 -4.01 -23.71 3.36
N VAL A 84 -4.05 -22.42 3.02
CA VAL A 84 -5.25 -21.60 3.15
C VAL A 84 -5.65 -21.02 1.81
N ASN A 85 -6.96 -20.88 1.62
CA ASN A 85 -7.56 -20.15 0.51
C ASN A 85 -8.78 -19.41 1.06
N PHE A 86 -8.75 -18.09 1.05
CA PHE A 86 -9.78 -17.23 1.63
C PHE A 86 -10.26 -16.17 0.64
N ASP A 87 -11.55 -15.95 0.66
CA ASP A 87 -12.26 -14.78 0.15
C ASP A 87 -12.67 -13.92 1.35
N LEU A 88 -12.14 -12.72 1.45
CA LEU A 88 -12.36 -11.80 2.56
C LEU A 88 -13.02 -10.52 2.07
N ASP A 89 -14.13 -10.14 2.73
CA ASP A 89 -14.76 -8.83 2.60
C ASP A 89 -14.64 -8.10 3.94
N ILE A 90 -13.74 -7.11 4.00
CA ILE A 90 -13.46 -6.32 5.22
C ILE A 90 -13.99 -4.92 5.00
N GLN A 91 -14.78 -4.42 5.95
CA GLN A 91 -15.43 -3.12 5.88
C GLN A 91 -15.00 -2.23 7.04
N LYS A 92 -14.52 -1.02 6.71
CA LYS A 92 -14.15 0.03 7.67
C LYS A 92 -13.13 -0.40 8.74
N ALA A 93 -12.15 -1.24 8.36
CA ALA A 93 -11.04 -1.59 9.23
C ALA A 93 -10.08 -0.39 9.40
N SER A 94 -9.46 -0.26 10.57
CA SER A 94 -8.43 0.74 10.85
C SER A 94 -7.09 0.33 10.25
N PHE A 95 -6.42 1.24 9.53
CA PHE A 95 -5.05 1.02 9.06
C PHE A 95 -4.10 0.73 10.22
N GLU A 96 -4.17 1.52 11.30
CA GLU A 96 -3.34 1.40 12.49
C GLU A 96 -3.50 0.03 13.15
N LYS A 97 -4.74 -0.36 13.48
CA LYS A 97 -5.00 -1.66 14.11
C LYS A 97 -4.59 -2.84 13.26
N THR A 98 -4.78 -2.75 11.94
CA THR A 98 -4.34 -3.79 11.00
C THR A 98 -2.82 -3.92 11.01
N PHE A 99 -2.10 -2.80 11.00
CA PHE A 99 -0.64 -2.79 11.08
C PHE A 99 -0.12 -3.38 12.40
N GLU A 100 -0.73 -3.04 13.52
CA GLU A 100 -0.34 -3.52 14.85
C GLU A 100 -0.56 -5.03 15.03
N GLN A 101 -1.67 -5.53 14.49
CA GLN A 101 -2.12 -6.91 14.75
C GLN A 101 -1.65 -7.92 13.70
N LEU A 102 -1.23 -7.49 12.50
CA LEU A 102 -0.81 -8.37 11.42
C LEU A 102 0.66 -8.16 11.03
N ASP A 103 1.53 -9.02 11.52
CA ASP A 103 2.97 -8.99 11.20
C ASP A 103 3.26 -9.13 9.68
N MET A 104 2.37 -9.80 8.95
CA MET A 104 2.44 -9.89 7.49
C MET A 104 2.29 -8.51 6.84
N ILE A 105 1.34 -7.70 7.29
CA ILE A 105 1.10 -6.35 6.76
C ILE A 105 2.30 -5.44 7.01
N GLN A 106 2.98 -5.58 8.14
CA GLN A 106 4.19 -4.83 8.44
C GLN A 106 5.29 -5.05 7.40
N LYS A 107 5.35 -6.25 6.83
CA LYS A 107 6.34 -6.63 5.81
C LYS A 107 5.93 -6.22 4.39
N ILE A 108 4.65 -6.43 4.01
CA ILE A 108 4.20 -6.24 2.62
C ILE A 108 3.63 -4.86 2.32
N VAL A 109 3.10 -4.15 3.34
CA VAL A 109 2.51 -2.81 3.19
C VAL A 109 2.95 -1.89 4.33
N PRO A 110 4.27 -1.63 4.47
CA PRO A 110 4.81 -0.87 5.61
C PRO A 110 4.26 0.57 5.71
N ILE A 111 3.69 1.10 4.63
CA ILE A 111 3.06 2.42 4.62
C ILE A 111 1.88 2.52 5.62
N PHE A 112 1.23 1.39 5.97
CA PHE A 112 0.14 1.37 6.94
C PHE A 112 0.56 1.91 8.32
N ALA A 113 1.86 1.79 8.70
CA ALA A 113 2.40 2.38 9.92
C ALA A 113 2.22 3.90 10.03
N LYS A 114 2.09 4.58 8.89
CA LYS A 114 1.98 6.03 8.78
C LYS A 114 0.69 6.47 8.11
N THR A 115 -0.30 5.58 8.11
CA THR A 115 -1.60 5.79 7.49
C THR A 115 -2.68 5.82 8.55
N GLY A 116 -3.35 6.95 8.69
CA GLY A 116 -4.56 7.10 9.51
C GLY A 116 -5.83 6.89 8.68
N GLY A 117 -6.96 6.73 9.39
CA GLY A 117 -8.27 6.51 8.80
C GLY A 117 -8.65 5.04 8.70
N THR A 118 -9.66 4.77 7.87
CA THR A 118 -10.23 3.44 7.70
C THR A 118 -10.22 3.00 6.24
N TYR A 119 -10.26 1.70 6.03
CA TYR A 119 -10.34 1.12 4.69
C TYR A 119 -11.35 -0.01 4.63
N SER A 120 -11.80 -0.30 3.42
CA SER A 120 -12.52 -1.52 3.08
C SER A 120 -11.75 -2.26 2.00
N VAL A 121 -11.70 -3.59 2.09
CA VAL A 121 -10.99 -4.40 1.11
C VAL A 121 -11.76 -5.68 0.80
N LYS A 122 -11.80 -6.02 -0.48
CA LYS A 122 -12.18 -7.36 -0.95
C LYS A 122 -10.94 -8.00 -1.51
N VAL A 123 -10.63 -9.20 -1.02
CA VAL A 123 -9.42 -9.90 -1.42
C VAL A 123 -9.61 -11.40 -1.42
N ASP A 124 -9.24 -12.03 -2.53
CA ASP A 124 -9.03 -13.46 -2.66
C ASP A 124 -7.55 -13.74 -2.39
N LEU A 125 -7.26 -14.61 -1.44
CA LEU A 125 -5.88 -14.94 -1.09
C LEU A 125 -5.66 -16.45 -0.94
N LYS A 126 -4.47 -16.89 -1.30
CA LYS A 126 -4.02 -18.26 -1.14
C LYS A 126 -2.58 -18.28 -0.66
N SER A 127 -2.29 -19.10 0.34
CA SER A 127 -0.93 -19.23 0.91
C SER A 127 -0.73 -20.61 1.53
N ALA A 128 0.52 -21.09 1.55
CA ALA A 128 0.93 -22.05 2.55
C ALA A 128 1.14 -21.34 3.88
N LEU A 129 1.00 -22.05 4.99
CA LEU A 129 1.34 -21.57 6.33
C LEU A 129 2.63 -22.23 6.81
N ASP A 130 3.37 -21.49 7.64
CA ASP A 130 4.51 -22.02 8.36
C ASP A 130 4.11 -22.78 9.65
N SER A 131 5.09 -23.26 10.41
CA SER A 131 4.87 -23.96 11.67
C SER A 131 4.20 -23.12 12.77
N GLN A 132 4.16 -21.82 12.62
CA GLN A 132 3.52 -20.87 13.54
C GLN A 132 2.18 -20.36 13.02
N MET A 133 1.62 -21.01 12.00
CA MET A 133 0.36 -20.61 11.34
C MET A 133 0.42 -19.25 10.67
N SER A 134 1.60 -18.74 10.37
CA SER A 134 1.79 -17.49 9.61
C SER A 134 1.87 -17.77 8.11
N PRO A 135 1.30 -16.90 7.27
CA PRO A 135 1.42 -17.04 5.81
C PRO A 135 2.88 -17.06 5.34
N ASP A 136 3.24 -18.05 4.55
CA ASP A 136 4.51 -18.11 3.83
C ASP A 136 4.44 -17.13 2.66
N LEU A 137 5.06 -15.95 2.83
CA LEU A 137 5.00 -14.86 1.88
C LEU A 137 5.56 -15.22 0.49
N SER A 138 6.40 -16.25 0.39
CA SER A 138 6.91 -16.72 -0.90
C SER A 138 5.85 -17.49 -1.69
N SER A 139 4.89 -18.09 -1.00
CA SER A 139 3.75 -18.81 -1.59
C SER A 139 2.49 -17.98 -1.70
N LEU A 140 2.47 -16.80 -1.05
CA LEU A 140 1.30 -15.93 -1.00
C LEU A 140 0.95 -15.41 -2.39
N THR A 141 -0.28 -15.68 -2.79
CA THR A 141 -0.92 -15.04 -3.95
C THR A 141 -2.21 -14.37 -3.50
N ALA A 142 -2.48 -13.19 -4.02
CA ALA A 142 -3.74 -12.50 -3.75
C ALA A 142 -4.10 -11.55 -4.89
N ASP A 143 -5.41 -11.38 -5.07
CA ASP A 143 -6.00 -10.36 -5.93
C ASP A 143 -7.05 -9.60 -5.13
N GLY A 144 -6.98 -8.28 -5.15
CA GLY A 144 -7.89 -7.50 -4.31
C GLY A 144 -8.06 -6.06 -4.74
N VAL A 145 -9.05 -5.44 -4.09
CA VAL A 145 -9.36 -4.01 -4.24
C VAL A 145 -9.51 -3.41 -2.85
N ILE A 146 -8.67 -2.44 -2.52
CA ILE A 146 -8.78 -1.63 -1.30
C ILE A 146 -9.38 -0.26 -1.63
N GLN A 147 -10.23 0.23 -0.74
CA GLN A 147 -10.89 1.54 -0.84
C GLN A 147 -10.80 2.27 0.49
N SER A 148 -10.62 3.59 0.44
CA SER A 148 -10.68 4.46 1.62
C SER A 148 -11.25 5.82 1.24
N ASN A 149 -12.09 6.39 2.12
CA ASN A 149 -12.68 7.71 1.95
C ASN A 149 -12.09 8.76 2.90
N ASP A 150 -11.19 8.36 3.79
CA ASP A 150 -10.66 9.19 4.87
C ASP A 150 -9.16 8.94 5.13
N ILE A 151 -8.41 8.56 4.10
CA ILE A 151 -6.99 8.25 4.23
C ILE A 151 -6.18 9.50 4.61
N GLN A 152 -5.33 9.35 5.62
CA GLN A 152 -4.40 10.37 6.08
C GLN A 152 -2.98 9.78 6.06
N LEU A 153 -2.10 10.37 5.23
CA LEU A 153 -0.70 9.97 5.13
C LEU A 153 0.17 11.10 5.70
N GLN A 154 0.94 10.80 6.73
CA GLN A 154 1.78 11.79 7.41
C GLN A 154 3.23 11.29 7.48
N ASN A 155 4.17 12.22 7.32
CA ASN A 155 5.61 11.93 7.46
C ASN A 155 6.09 10.76 6.57
N ILE A 156 5.55 10.68 5.36
CA ILE A 156 6.00 9.72 4.34
C ILE A 156 7.16 10.35 3.57
N GLU A 157 8.33 9.72 3.62
CA GLU A 157 9.57 10.25 3.03
C GLU A 157 9.44 10.56 1.53
N VAL A 158 8.79 9.68 0.76
CA VAL A 158 8.52 9.89 -0.67
C VAL A 158 7.76 11.19 -0.92
N PHE A 159 6.71 11.47 -0.14
CA PHE A 159 5.90 12.67 -0.33
C PHE A 159 6.61 13.92 0.19
N SER A 160 7.42 13.81 1.23
CA SER A 160 8.27 14.91 1.72
C SER A 160 9.30 15.33 0.66
N GLN A 161 9.93 14.37 -0.01
CA GLN A 161 10.86 14.64 -1.10
C GLN A 161 10.15 15.21 -2.33
N LEU A 162 8.98 14.68 -2.71
CA LEU A 162 8.16 15.25 -3.79
C LEU A 162 7.73 16.68 -3.48
N ALA A 163 7.34 16.97 -2.24
CA ALA A 163 7.00 18.34 -1.79
C ALA A 163 8.15 19.32 -2.02
N THR A 164 9.36 18.92 -1.68
CA THR A 164 10.58 19.71 -1.88
C THR A 164 10.90 19.90 -3.37
N LEU A 165 10.90 18.81 -4.14
CA LEU A 165 11.19 18.84 -5.57
C LEU A 165 10.18 19.69 -6.37
N LEU A 166 8.91 19.61 -6.02
CA LEU A 166 7.83 20.31 -6.70
C LEU A 166 7.49 21.66 -6.06
N LYS A 167 8.22 22.06 -5.00
CA LYS A 167 8.00 23.29 -4.22
C LYS A 167 6.55 23.44 -3.77
N ASN A 168 5.96 22.35 -3.29
CA ASN A 168 4.56 22.30 -2.90
C ASN A 168 4.38 21.56 -1.56
N ASP A 169 4.29 22.30 -0.47
CA ASP A 169 4.18 21.73 0.89
C ASP A 169 2.89 20.96 1.16
N LYS A 170 1.85 21.10 0.31
CA LYS A 170 0.62 20.29 0.43
C LYS A 170 0.87 18.80 0.25
N LEU A 171 1.98 18.42 -0.37
CA LEU A 171 2.37 17.02 -0.53
C LEU A 171 2.99 16.39 0.72
N LYS A 172 3.32 17.15 1.76
CA LYS A 172 3.89 16.62 3.01
C LYS A 172 2.86 15.89 3.88
N ASN A 173 1.63 16.42 3.91
CA ASN A 173 0.53 15.83 4.65
C ASN A 173 -0.60 15.59 3.65
N ILE A 174 -0.89 14.33 3.40
CA ILE A 174 -1.86 13.92 2.41
C ILE A 174 -3.15 13.51 3.11
N GLU A 175 -4.23 14.21 2.78
CA GLU A 175 -5.59 13.79 3.06
C GLU A 175 -6.26 13.51 1.72
N ALA A 176 -6.58 12.26 1.45
CA ALA A 176 -7.23 11.87 0.23
C ALA A 176 -8.58 11.20 0.52
N LYS A 177 -9.52 11.42 -0.38
CA LYS A 177 -10.85 10.81 -0.35
C LYS A 177 -11.03 9.96 -1.61
N ASP A 178 -11.99 9.05 -1.55
CA ASP A 178 -12.39 8.22 -2.70
C ASP A 178 -11.23 7.45 -3.34
N LEU A 179 -10.25 7.03 -2.50
CA LEU A 179 -9.13 6.22 -2.96
C LEU A 179 -9.59 4.79 -3.25
N LYS A 180 -9.26 4.30 -4.44
CA LYS A 180 -9.51 2.92 -4.84
C LYS A 180 -8.28 2.36 -5.54
N ILE A 181 -7.71 1.29 -4.98
CA ILE A 181 -6.50 0.65 -5.48
C ILE A 181 -6.78 -0.83 -5.73
N SER A 182 -6.65 -1.28 -6.97
CA SER A 182 -6.58 -2.70 -7.30
C SER A 182 -5.14 -3.17 -7.19
N PHE A 183 -4.94 -4.33 -6.57
CA PHE A 183 -3.61 -4.89 -6.37
C PHE A 183 -3.57 -6.40 -6.60
N THR A 184 -2.40 -6.90 -6.92
CA THR A 184 -2.09 -8.33 -6.95
C THR A 184 -0.86 -8.60 -6.10
N ILE A 185 -0.84 -9.75 -5.41
CA ILE A 185 0.33 -10.24 -4.68
C ILE A 185 0.77 -11.54 -5.34
N LYS A 186 2.01 -11.59 -5.76
CA LYS A 186 2.62 -12.79 -6.36
C LYS A 186 4.13 -12.70 -6.30
N ASP A 187 4.80 -13.85 -6.11
CA ASP A 187 6.26 -13.96 -6.11
C ASP A 187 6.94 -12.96 -5.17
N GLY A 188 6.37 -12.77 -3.98
CA GLY A 188 6.88 -11.83 -2.97
C GLY A 188 6.77 -10.36 -3.35
N LYS A 189 5.87 -9.99 -4.25
CA LYS A 189 5.67 -8.61 -4.71
C LYS A 189 4.20 -8.22 -4.66
N VAL A 190 3.95 -7.01 -4.18
CA VAL A 190 2.64 -6.34 -4.26
C VAL A 190 2.68 -5.39 -5.45
N LYS A 191 1.90 -5.66 -6.47
CA LYS A 191 1.74 -4.80 -7.65
C LYS A 191 0.42 -4.06 -7.57
N THR A 192 0.44 -2.73 -7.68
CA THR A 192 -0.75 -1.90 -7.81
C THR A 192 -1.04 -1.60 -9.28
N SER A 193 -2.30 -1.72 -9.67
CA SER A 193 -2.79 -1.16 -10.94
C SER A 193 -2.73 0.37 -10.87
N PRO A 194 -2.72 1.09 -12.01
CA PRO A 194 -2.82 2.54 -11.99
C PRO A 194 -4.05 3.02 -11.21
N PHE A 195 -3.83 3.95 -10.29
CA PHE A 195 -4.88 4.56 -9.47
C PHE A 195 -4.67 6.06 -9.34
N ASP A 196 -5.77 6.78 -9.15
CA ASP A 196 -5.76 8.22 -8.98
C ASP A 196 -5.85 8.60 -7.50
N MET A 197 -5.07 9.62 -7.12
CA MET A 197 -5.13 10.27 -5.81
C MET A 197 -5.35 11.77 -6.02
N LYS A 198 -6.34 12.34 -5.32
CA LYS A 198 -6.66 13.77 -5.37
C LYS A 198 -6.30 14.43 -4.05
N LEU A 199 -5.53 15.52 -4.12
CA LEU A 199 -5.05 16.31 -2.99
C LEU A 199 -5.46 17.78 -3.20
N GLY A 200 -6.70 18.11 -2.88
CA GLY A 200 -7.28 19.40 -3.26
C GLY A 200 -7.33 19.53 -4.79
N ASN A 201 -6.57 20.50 -5.33
CA ASN A 201 -6.47 20.72 -6.79
C ASN A 201 -5.32 19.93 -7.47
N ILE A 202 -4.51 19.22 -6.70
CA ILE A 202 -3.44 18.35 -7.23
C ILE A 202 -4.04 16.99 -7.53
N THR A 203 -3.71 16.43 -8.69
CA THR A 203 -4.05 15.04 -9.04
C THR A 203 -2.78 14.25 -9.31
N MET A 204 -2.74 13.02 -8.82
CA MET A 204 -1.63 12.10 -9.02
C MET A 204 -2.18 10.79 -9.54
N ASN A 205 -1.60 10.26 -10.62
CA ASN A 205 -1.83 8.90 -11.07
C ASN A 205 -0.59 8.07 -10.74
N LEU A 206 -0.76 7.03 -9.94
CA LEU A 206 0.32 6.19 -9.44
C LEU A 206 0.12 4.74 -9.86
N SER A 207 1.22 4.05 -10.14
CA SER A 207 1.25 2.60 -10.29
C SER A 207 2.64 2.08 -9.95
N GLY A 208 2.76 0.86 -9.46
CA GLY A 208 4.08 0.33 -9.14
C GLY A 208 4.07 -1.01 -8.42
N VAL A 209 5.22 -1.34 -7.90
CA VAL A 209 5.49 -2.60 -7.23
C VAL A 209 6.23 -2.33 -5.92
N THR A 210 5.84 -3.05 -4.88
CA THR A 210 6.55 -3.14 -3.59
C THR A 210 7.04 -4.57 -3.40
N GLY A 211 8.33 -4.76 -3.15
CA GLY A 211 8.91 -6.05 -2.77
C GLY A 211 8.80 -6.33 -1.27
N LEU A 212 8.88 -7.61 -0.87
CA LEU A 212 8.94 -8.02 0.54
C LEU A 212 10.19 -7.51 1.26
N ASP A 213 11.23 -7.17 0.53
CA ASP A 213 12.45 -6.50 1.00
C ASP A 213 12.28 -4.99 1.16
N GLN A 214 11.03 -4.50 1.08
CA GLN A 214 10.64 -3.09 1.14
C GLN A 214 11.17 -2.23 -0.02
N THR A 215 11.71 -2.83 -1.06
CA THR A 215 12.02 -2.11 -2.30
C THR A 215 10.75 -1.61 -2.96
N ILE A 216 10.85 -0.45 -3.60
CA ILE A 216 9.73 0.17 -4.33
C ILE A 216 10.17 0.54 -5.74
N ASP A 217 9.26 0.35 -6.70
CA ASP A 217 9.39 0.84 -8.08
C ASP A 217 8.02 1.36 -8.51
N TYR A 218 7.85 2.68 -8.38
CA TYR A 218 6.61 3.36 -8.71
C TYR A 218 6.80 4.41 -9.78
N ARG A 219 5.76 4.62 -10.57
CA ARG A 219 5.63 5.72 -11.52
C ARG A 219 4.48 6.61 -11.07
N ALA A 220 4.73 7.92 -11.09
CA ALA A 220 3.75 8.93 -10.74
C ALA A 220 3.63 9.92 -11.90
N LYS A 221 2.39 10.21 -12.31
CA LYS A 221 2.04 11.38 -13.13
C LYS A 221 1.34 12.37 -12.22
N ILE A 222 1.85 13.59 -12.14
CA ILE A 222 1.41 14.59 -11.16
C ILE A 222 0.96 15.82 -11.94
N ASN A 223 -0.27 16.25 -11.69
CA ASN A 223 -0.81 17.50 -12.20
C ASN A 223 -1.01 18.50 -11.06
N ILE A 224 -0.36 19.66 -11.17
CA ILE A 224 -0.42 20.77 -10.20
C ILE A 224 -0.88 22.02 -10.94
N PRO A 225 -2.18 22.34 -10.96
CA PRO A 225 -2.70 23.51 -11.65
C PRO A 225 -2.03 24.81 -11.16
N GLY A 226 -1.59 25.64 -12.09
CA GLY A 226 -0.95 26.92 -11.79
C GLY A 226 0.54 26.84 -11.44
N ALA A 227 1.19 25.67 -11.50
CA ALA A 227 2.63 25.51 -11.20
C ALA A 227 3.57 25.80 -12.40
N GLY A 228 3.09 26.45 -13.45
CA GLY A 228 3.90 26.78 -14.63
C GLY A 228 4.51 25.55 -15.27
N ALA A 229 5.83 25.49 -15.41
CA ALA A 229 6.54 24.36 -16.00
C ALA A 229 6.37 23.04 -15.21
N LEU A 230 6.02 23.10 -13.94
CA LEU A 230 5.77 21.93 -13.07
C LEU A 230 4.29 21.53 -13.04
N SER A 231 3.44 22.11 -13.89
CA SER A 231 1.99 21.81 -13.91
C SER A 231 1.69 20.34 -14.22
N ASN A 232 2.50 19.70 -15.08
CA ASN A 232 2.38 18.28 -15.42
C ASN A 232 3.77 17.68 -15.45
N VAL A 233 4.04 16.81 -14.48
CA VAL A 233 5.34 16.14 -14.37
C VAL A 233 5.16 14.66 -14.14
N SER A 234 6.09 13.88 -14.67
CA SER A 234 6.22 12.46 -14.37
C SER A 234 7.42 12.22 -13.46
N ALA A 235 7.27 11.30 -12.52
CA ALA A 235 8.34 10.88 -11.63
C ALA A 235 8.46 9.36 -11.61
N THR A 236 9.70 8.88 -11.51
CA THR A 236 10.01 7.49 -11.13
C THR A 236 10.48 7.48 -9.69
N ILE A 237 9.94 6.60 -8.89
CA ILE A 237 10.19 6.49 -7.45
C ILE A 237 10.73 5.09 -7.21
N GLY A 238 12.01 4.98 -6.91
CA GLY A 238 12.69 3.72 -6.59
C GLY A 238 13.28 3.74 -5.19
N GLY A 239 14.17 2.79 -4.89
CA GLY A 239 14.81 2.65 -3.58
C GLY A 239 13.95 1.83 -2.61
N THR A 240 13.83 2.29 -1.37
CA THR A 240 12.98 1.68 -0.33
C THR A 240 12.03 2.71 0.27
N PHE A 241 11.03 2.29 1.03
CA PHE A 241 10.14 3.23 1.73
C PHE A 241 10.88 4.19 2.66
N SER A 242 11.95 3.73 3.31
CA SER A 242 12.76 4.54 4.24
C SER A 242 13.81 5.39 3.53
N LYS A 243 14.24 4.98 2.33
CA LYS A 243 15.26 5.69 1.52
C LYS A 243 14.83 5.71 0.06
N PRO A 244 13.80 6.50 -0.29
CA PRO A 244 13.32 6.60 -1.67
C PRO A 244 14.32 7.34 -2.55
N SER A 245 14.30 7.01 -3.84
CA SER A 245 15.04 7.71 -4.89
C SER A 245 14.06 8.22 -5.93
N ILE A 246 13.92 9.54 -6.06
CA ILE A 246 12.96 10.15 -6.96
C ILE A 246 13.70 10.78 -8.14
N LYS A 247 13.24 10.47 -9.36
CA LYS A 247 13.71 11.09 -10.60
C LYS A 247 12.52 11.72 -11.32
N LEU A 248 12.60 13.02 -11.54
CA LEU A 248 11.62 13.74 -12.39
C LEU A 248 11.98 13.58 -13.85
N ASN A 249 10.97 13.50 -14.72
CA ASN A 249 11.15 13.55 -16.16
C ASN A 249 11.36 14.99 -16.59
N THR A 250 12.62 15.36 -16.84
CA THR A 250 13.02 16.73 -17.23
C THR A 250 12.53 17.12 -18.61
N ASP A 251 12.34 16.18 -19.53
CA ASP A 251 11.83 16.47 -20.89
C ASP A 251 10.39 16.99 -20.86
N GLU A 252 9.55 16.47 -19.96
CA GLU A 252 8.19 16.99 -19.76
C GLU A 252 8.21 18.39 -19.15
N VAL A 253 9.09 18.64 -18.17
CA VAL A 253 9.26 19.96 -17.55
C VAL A 253 9.69 20.99 -18.59
N VAL A 254 10.67 20.65 -19.44
CA VAL A 254 11.12 21.52 -20.54
C VAL A 254 10.02 21.77 -21.54
N LYS A 255 9.29 20.73 -21.98
CA LYS A 255 8.17 20.86 -22.91
C LYS A 255 7.07 21.78 -22.39
N ASN A 256 6.72 21.63 -21.11
CA ASN A 256 5.73 22.47 -20.45
C ASN A 256 6.21 23.93 -20.33
N ALA A 257 7.49 24.14 -19.99
CA ALA A 257 8.07 25.49 -19.94
C ALA A 257 8.03 26.16 -21.30
N VAL A 258 8.44 25.47 -22.36
CA VAL A 258 8.38 25.97 -23.74
C VAL A 258 6.94 26.26 -24.15
N THR A 259 5.98 25.39 -23.84
CA THR A 259 4.57 25.60 -24.20
C THR A 259 4.00 26.83 -23.48
N ASN A 260 4.36 27.06 -22.21
CA ASN A 260 3.90 28.21 -21.45
C ASN A 260 4.52 29.53 -21.96
N VAL A 261 5.78 29.51 -22.37
CA VAL A 261 6.45 30.67 -23.01
C VAL A 261 5.80 30.99 -24.35
N ILE A 262 5.57 29.98 -25.20
CA ILE A 262 4.91 30.19 -26.50
C ILE A 262 3.47 30.69 -26.30
N ALA A 263 2.73 30.19 -25.33
CA ALA A 263 1.38 30.66 -25.04
C ALA A 263 1.34 32.12 -24.52
N SER A 264 2.41 32.58 -23.86
CA SER A 264 2.52 33.99 -23.40
C SER A 264 3.03 34.96 -24.45
N GLU A 265 3.67 34.46 -25.52
CA GLU A 265 4.36 35.26 -26.55
C GLU A 265 3.82 35.07 -27.98
N VAL A 266 2.60 34.59 -28.18
CA VAL A 266 2.02 34.46 -29.54
C VAL A 266 1.82 35.84 -30.20
N LEU A 267 2.90 36.58 -30.42
CA LEU A 267 2.98 37.69 -31.39
C LEU A 267 4.46 38.03 -31.73
N GLY A 268 5.02 37.36 -32.74
CA GLY A 268 6.09 37.95 -33.55
C GLY A 268 7.53 37.56 -33.31
N VAL A 269 7.86 36.28 -33.14
CA VAL A 269 9.25 35.82 -33.02
C VAL A 269 9.63 34.87 -34.19
N ASP A 270 10.79 35.09 -34.80
CA ASP A 270 11.33 34.26 -35.87
C ASP A 270 11.70 32.84 -35.42
N ALA A 271 11.56 31.85 -36.32
CA ALA A 271 11.75 30.44 -36.01
C ALA A 271 13.16 30.07 -35.47
N GLU A 272 14.21 30.83 -35.90
CA GLU A 272 15.59 30.65 -35.42
C GLU A 272 15.77 31.07 -33.93
N ASP A 273 15.08 32.12 -33.50
CA ASP A 273 15.06 32.57 -32.09
C ASP A 273 14.37 31.57 -31.17
N ILE A 274 13.37 30.87 -31.68
CA ILE A 274 12.64 29.84 -30.89
C ILE A 274 13.55 28.66 -30.53
N GLU A 275 14.41 28.18 -31.43
CA GLU A 275 15.33 27.09 -31.14
C GLU A 275 16.45 27.48 -30.19
N ALA A 276 16.98 28.71 -30.30
CA ALA A 276 17.94 29.25 -29.35
C ALA A 276 17.35 29.43 -27.94
N GLN A 277 16.09 29.91 -27.85
CA GLN A 277 15.36 30.04 -26.60
C GLN A 277 15.01 28.68 -26.00
N LYS A 278 14.61 27.70 -26.81
CA LYS A 278 14.41 26.32 -26.37
C LYS A 278 15.68 25.72 -25.78
N ALA A 279 16.84 25.92 -26.41
CA ALA A 279 18.14 25.44 -25.91
C ALA A 279 18.52 26.11 -24.57
N ALA A 280 18.30 27.43 -24.44
CA ALA A 280 18.55 28.16 -23.22
C ALA A 280 17.61 27.73 -22.06
N ILE A 281 16.32 27.54 -22.35
CA ILE A 281 15.33 27.06 -21.39
C ILE A 281 15.65 25.61 -20.96
N ARG A 282 16.07 24.76 -21.92
CA ARG A 282 16.49 23.39 -21.65
C ARG A 282 17.68 23.35 -20.67
N LYS A 283 18.70 24.17 -20.93
CA LYS A 283 19.87 24.31 -20.04
C LYS A 283 19.49 24.82 -18.65
N GLN A 284 18.65 25.85 -18.56
CA GLN A 284 18.17 26.39 -17.28
C GLN A 284 17.30 25.38 -16.52
N ALA A 285 16.45 24.60 -17.21
CA ALA A 285 15.62 23.58 -16.59
C ALA A 285 16.46 22.39 -16.09
N GLU A 286 17.49 21.98 -16.84
CA GLU A 286 18.45 20.96 -16.40
C GLU A 286 19.27 21.42 -15.18
N GLU A 287 19.77 22.66 -15.19
CA GLU A 287 20.50 23.25 -14.07
C GLU A 287 19.60 23.38 -12.82
N ALA A 288 18.37 23.84 -13.00
CA ALA A 288 17.38 23.93 -11.91
C ALA A 288 16.98 22.56 -11.38
N GLY A 289 16.78 21.57 -12.25
CA GLY A 289 16.49 20.18 -11.88
C GLY A 289 17.63 19.56 -11.10
N ASN A 290 18.87 19.71 -11.57
CA ASN A 290 20.06 19.20 -10.90
C ASN A 290 20.30 19.90 -9.53
N LYS A 291 20.06 21.18 -9.46
CA LYS A 291 20.17 21.96 -8.20
C LYS A 291 19.10 21.56 -7.18
N LEU A 292 17.88 21.27 -7.62
CA LEU A 292 16.81 20.77 -6.77
C LEU A 292 17.11 19.36 -6.25
N ILE A 293 17.64 18.48 -7.10
CA ILE A 293 18.05 17.12 -6.71
C ILE A 293 19.22 17.17 -5.71
N ALA A 294 20.19 18.05 -5.91
CA ALA A 294 21.32 18.23 -5.00
C ALA A 294 20.86 18.79 -3.63
N THR A 295 19.93 19.74 -3.63
CA THR A 295 19.36 20.34 -2.40
C THR A 295 18.54 19.28 -1.64
N ALA A 296 17.70 18.53 -2.31
CA ALA A 296 16.91 17.46 -1.70
C ALA A 296 17.80 16.35 -1.11
N LYS A 297 18.89 15.98 -1.79
CA LYS A 297 19.89 15.05 -1.25
C LYS A 297 20.54 15.58 0.01
N SER A 298 21.00 16.83 0.00
CA SER A 298 21.66 17.47 1.16
C SER A 298 20.71 17.62 2.36
N GLU A 299 19.42 17.92 2.14
CA GLU A 299 18.43 18.02 3.22
C GLU A 299 18.05 16.66 3.78
N SER A 300 17.92 15.63 2.94
CA SER A 300 17.65 14.26 3.41
C SER A 300 18.83 13.69 4.23
N GLU A 301 20.07 13.97 3.84
CA GLU A 301 21.26 13.58 4.60
C GLU A 301 21.34 14.27 5.97
N LYS A 302 20.91 15.52 6.09
CA LYS A 302 20.82 16.25 7.36
C LYS A 302 19.74 15.74 8.30
N LEU A 303 18.65 15.17 7.76
CA LEU A 303 17.57 14.57 8.55
C LEU A 303 17.92 13.16 9.06
N ILE A 304 18.81 12.45 8.36
CA ILE A 304 19.30 11.11 8.76
C ILE A 304 20.41 11.21 9.81
N SER A 305 21.10 12.36 9.91
CA SER A 305 22.22 12.59 10.84
C SER A 305 21.81 13.20 12.19
N LYS A 306 20.53 13.39 12.45
CA LYS A 306 19.93 13.78 13.73
C LYS A 306 19.08 12.64 14.30
#